data_cb2371607c63eaa5377cf389db987e25
#
_entry.id   cb2371607c63eaa5377cf389db987e25
#
_cell.length_a   1.000
_cell.length_b   1.000
_cell.length_c   1.000
_cell.angle_alpha   90.00
_cell.angle_beta   90.00
_cell.angle_gamma   90.00
#
_symmetry.space_group_name_H-M   'P 1'
#
loop_
_entity.id
_entity.type
_entity.pdbx_description
1 polymer ?
#
loop_
_entity_poly.entity_id
_entity_poly.type
_entity_poly.pdbx_seq_one_letter_code
_entity_poly.pdbx_strand_id
1 'polypeptide(L)'
;SLAARFPADTLMSVKRFMGRGHKDAVGDAERSRYQLGAGEEGLVRFLTSGGELSPVEVSADILRNLHERAVATLGAEIDGAVITVPAYFDEAQRQATKDAATLAGLRVLRLMNEPTAAAVAYGLDSAEQGVIAVYDFGGGTFDISILRLQRGVFEVLATGGDTALGGDD
;
A
#
# COMPACT_ATOMS: atom_id res chain seq x y z
N SER A 1 21.66 -9.30 7.23
CA SER A 1 20.31 -8.83 7.60
C SER A 1 19.46 -9.98 8.12
N LEU A 2 18.41 -9.71 8.88
CA LEU A 2 17.45 -10.73 9.36
C LEU A 2 16.77 -11.43 8.17
N ALA A 3 16.45 -10.69 7.11
CA ALA A 3 15.87 -11.23 5.89
C ALA A 3 16.74 -12.33 5.22
N ALA A 4 18.05 -12.21 5.29
CA ALA A 4 18.95 -13.23 4.77
C ALA A 4 19.00 -14.49 5.66
N ARG A 5 18.73 -14.35 6.95
CA ARG A 5 18.75 -15.48 7.92
C ARG A 5 17.40 -16.19 8.00
N PHE A 6 16.33 -15.47 7.82
CA PHE A 6 14.94 -15.97 7.96
C PHE A 6 14.09 -15.49 6.77
N PRO A 7 14.41 -15.94 5.54
CA PRO A 7 13.74 -15.43 4.34
C PRO A 7 12.25 -15.78 4.28
N ALA A 8 11.84 -16.92 4.84
CA ALA A 8 10.44 -17.33 4.88
C ALA A 8 9.59 -16.54 5.90
N ASP A 9 10.25 -15.96 6.92
CA ASP A 9 9.61 -15.23 8.01
C ASP A 9 9.77 -13.71 7.86
N THR A 10 10.44 -13.25 6.79
CA THR A 10 10.64 -11.82 6.52
C THR A 10 9.75 -11.41 5.35
N LEU A 11 8.61 -10.81 5.68
CA LEU A 11 7.62 -10.38 4.68
C LEU A 11 7.94 -8.97 4.17
N MET A 12 8.11 -8.84 2.86
CA MET A 12 8.39 -7.58 2.15
C MET A 12 7.35 -7.38 1.04
N SER A 13 7.16 -6.13 0.60
CA SER A 13 6.26 -5.80 -0.52
C SER A 13 4.84 -6.37 -0.38
N VAL A 14 4.33 -6.44 0.86
CA VAL A 14 3.04 -7.04 1.21
C VAL A 14 1.86 -6.35 0.50
N LYS A 15 2.05 -5.08 0.13
CA LYS A 15 1.09 -4.29 -0.65
C LYS A 15 0.63 -5.00 -1.93
N ARG A 16 1.50 -5.80 -2.57
CA ARG A 16 1.19 -6.59 -3.78
C ARG A 16 0.07 -7.62 -3.55
N PHE A 17 -0.17 -7.99 -2.31
CA PHE A 17 -1.10 -9.06 -1.91
C PHE A 17 -2.41 -8.55 -1.28
N MET A 18 -2.52 -7.23 -1.06
CA MET A 18 -3.69 -6.62 -0.42
C MET A 18 -4.96 -6.87 -1.23
N GLY A 19 -6.01 -7.40 -0.57
CA GLY A 19 -7.32 -7.63 -1.16
C GLY A 19 -7.35 -8.69 -2.28
N ARG A 20 -6.29 -9.49 -2.44
CA ARG A 20 -6.19 -10.48 -3.52
C ARG A 20 -6.51 -11.90 -3.05
N GLY A 21 -7.13 -12.66 -3.96
CA GLY A 21 -7.31 -14.08 -3.80
C GLY A 21 -6.01 -14.86 -3.96
N HIS A 22 -5.93 -16.03 -3.32
CA HIS A 22 -4.77 -16.91 -3.40
C HIS A 22 -4.40 -17.27 -4.86
N LYS A 23 -5.40 -17.56 -5.71
CA LYS A 23 -5.19 -17.95 -7.11
C LYS A 23 -4.50 -16.84 -7.92
N ASP A 24 -4.85 -15.58 -7.63
CA ASP A 24 -4.30 -14.42 -8.34
C ASP A 24 -2.91 -14.04 -7.81
N ALA A 25 -2.59 -14.46 -6.59
CA ALA A 25 -1.34 -14.14 -5.91
C ALA A 25 -0.21 -15.16 -6.17
N VAL A 26 -0.53 -16.37 -6.65
CA VAL A 26 0.46 -17.46 -6.82
C VAL A 26 1.60 -17.07 -7.76
N GLY A 27 1.32 -16.37 -8.86
CA GLY A 27 2.37 -15.93 -9.78
C GLY A 27 3.36 -14.94 -9.17
N ASP A 28 2.92 -14.11 -8.23
CA ASP A 28 3.78 -13.18 -7.50
C ASP A 28 4.52 -13.89 -6.35
N ALA A 29 3.96 -14.97 -5.83
CA ALA A 29 4.57 -15.80 -4.80
C ALA A 29 5.80 -16.56 -5.30
N GLU A 30 5.79 -17.02 -6.55
CA GLU A 30 6.94 -17.70 -7.18
C GLU A 30 8.16 -16.76 -7.29
N ARG A 31 7.93 -15.46 -7.44
CA ARG A 31 8.95 -14.42 -7.43
C ARG A 31 9.34 -14.01 -6.00
N SER A 32 8.40 -14.10 -5.08
CA SER A 32 8.59 -13.86 -3.65
C SER A 32 8.99 -15.18 -2.99
N ARG A 33 9.90 -15.15 -2.05
CA ARG A 33 10.36 -16.36 -1.32
C ARG A 33 9.36 -16.83 -0.25
N TYR A 34 8.07 -16.44 -0.40
CA TYR A 34 7.03 -16.74 0.58
C TYR A 34 6.30 -18.03 0.22
N GLN A 35 5.91 -18.77 1.25
CA GLN A 35 4.91 -19.82 1.12
C GLN A 35 3.54 -19.21 1.31
N LEU A 36 2.67 -19.37 0.31
CA LEU A 36 1.30 -18.90 0.37
C LEU A 36 0.33 -20.05 0.63
N GLY A 37 -0.68 -19.77 1.45
CA GLY A 37 -1.85 -20.60 1.69
C GLY A 37 -3.13 -19.90 1.28
N ALA A 38 -4.20 -20.65 1.14
CA ALA A 38 -5.54 -20.13 0.95
C ALA A 38 -6.24 -20.06 2.32
N GLY A 39 -6.61 -18.86 2.74
CA GLY A 39 -7.43 -18.64 3.91
C GLY A 39 -8.94 -18.79 3.61
N GLU A 40 -9.76 -18.30 4.52
CA GLU A 40 -11.21 -18.21 4.33
C GLU A 40 -11.55 -17.43 3.06
N GLU A 41 -12.62 -17.85 2.38
CA GLU A 41 -13.06 -17.24 1.11
C GLU A 41 -12.00 -17.22 -0.02
N GLY A 42 -10.93 -18.01 0.14
CA GLY A 42 -9.85 -18.11 -0.84
C GLY A 42 -8.89 -16.93 -0.83
N LEU A 43 -8.90 -16.08 0.19
CA LEU A 43 -7.95 -14.98 0.35
C LEU A 43 -6.54 -15.51 0.61
N VAL A 44 -5.53 -14.77 0.17
CA VAL A 44 -4.13 -15.15 0.36
C VAL A 44 -3.71 -15.09 1.82
N ARG A 45 -2.92 -16.07 2.25
CA ARG A 45 -2.24 -16.11 3.56
C ARG A 45 -0.76 -16.36 3.37
N PHE A 46 0.07 -15.71 4.18
CA PHE A 46 1.49 -16.02 4.31
C PHE A 46 1.67 -17.12 5.36
N LEU A 47 2.38 -18.17 5.00
CA LEU A 47 2.74 -19.24 5.91
C LEU A 47 4.11 -18.97 6.50
N THR A 48 4.17 -18.67 7.78
CA THR A 48 5.42 -18.37 8.51
C THR A 48 5.65 -19.38 9.62
N SER A 49 6.85 -19.40 10.17
CA SER A 49 7.15 -20.25 11.34
C SER A 49 6.32 -19.88 12.58
N GLY A 50 5.83 -18.63 12.65
CA GLY A 50 4.97 -18.12 13.72
C GLY A 50 3.48 -18.37 13.50
N GLY A 51 3.09 -18.91 12.34
CA GLY A 51 1.68 -19.15 11.97
C GLY A 51 1.32 -18.49 10.64
N GLU A 52 0.02 -18.50 10.37
CA GLU A 52 -0.54 -17.90 9.15
C GLU A 52 -0.89 -16.42 9.39
N LEU A 53 -0.49 -15.56 8.47
CA LEU A 53 -0.78 -14.13 8.50
C LEU A 53 -1.43 -13.68 7.19
N SER A 54 -2.46 -12.86 7.28
CA SER A 54 -3.02 -12.18 6.11
C SER A 54 -2.20 -10.94 5.74
N PRO A 55 -2.26 -10.47 4.49
CA PRO A 55 -1.69 -9.19 4.10
C PRO A 55 -2.22 -8.01 4.94
N VAL A 56 -3.49 -8.09 5.38
CA VAL A 56 -4.12 -7.10 6.24
C VAL A 56 -3.46 -7.05 7.61
N GLU A 57 -3.22 -8.21 8.25
CA GLU A 57 -2.55 -8.31 9.55
C GLU A 57 -1.12 -7.77 9.48
N VAL A 58 -0.34 -8.16 8.47
CA VAL A 58 1.03 -7.64 8.29
C VAL A 58 1.04 -6.14 8.04
N SER A 59 0.10 -5.64 7.23
CA SER A 59 -0.02 -4.20 6.98
C SER A 59 -0.45 -3.44 8.24
N ALA A 60 -1.30 -4.04 9.08
CA ALA A 60 -1.69 -3.47 10.36
C ALA A 60 -0.49 -3.32 11.30
N ASP A 61 0.41 -4.29 11.35
CA ASP A 61 1.62 -4.21 12.17
C ASP A 61 2.56 -3.09 11.70
N ILE A 62 2.70 -2.91 10.39
CA ILE A 62 3.45 -1.79 9.80
C ILE A 62 2.82 -0.45 10.21
N LEU A 63 1.50 -0.32 10.05
CA LEU A 63 0.77 0.89 10.37
C LEU A 63 0.80 1.21 11.86
N ARG A 64 0.71 0.19 12.73
CA ARG A 64 0.84 0.36 14.18
C ARG A 64 2.21 0.89 14.57
N ASN A 65 3.28 0.34 14.00
CA ASN A 65 4.63 0.82 14.25
C ASN A 65 4.81 2.28 13.79
N LEU A 66 4.24 2.64 12.63
CA LEU A 66 4.27 4.03 12.13
C LEU A 66 3.48 4.96 13.06
N HIS A 67 2.32 4.53 13.56
CA HIS A 67 1.50 5.28 14.52
C HIS A 67 2.28 5.56 15.80
N GLU A 68 2.85 4.52 16.42
CA GLU A 68 3.65 4.66 17.64
C GLU A 68 4.82 5.63 17.45
N ARG A 69 5.51 5.54 16.32
CA ARG A 69 6.60 6.45 15.98
C ARG A 69 6.12 7.89 15.78
N ALA A 70 4.95 8.08 15.16
CA ALA A 70 4.37 9.40 14.95
C ALA A 70 4.00 10.04 16.30
N VAL A 71 3.30 9.31 17.17
CA VAL A 71 2.96 9.76 18.53
C VAL A 71 4.23 10.14 19.32
N ALA A 72 5.25 9.28 19.29
CA ALA A 72 6.52 9.54 19.97
C ALA A 72 7.24 10.79 19.43
N THR A 73 7.17 11.03 18.12
CA THR A 73 7.84 12.17 17.48
C THR A 73 7.09 13.48 17.72
N LEU A 74 5.76 13.45 17.69
CA LEU A 74 4.92 14.62 17.88
C LEU A 74 4.72 14.96 19.36
N GLY A 75 4.93 13.99 20.27
CA GLY A 75 4.66 14.13 21.70
C GLY A 75 3.17 14.25 22.03
N ALA A 76 2.29 13.82 21.12
CA ALA A 76 0.84 13.91 21.26
C ALA A 76 0.15 12.79 20.49
N GLU A 77 -1.05 12.41 20.95
CA GLU A 77 -1.91 11.51 20.21
C GLU A 77 -2.33 12.14 18.85
N ILE A 78 -2.57 11.29 17.86
CA ILE A 78 -3.05 11.72 16.55
C ILE A 78 -4.54 11.40 16.40
N ASP A 79 -5.32 12.36 15.91
CA ASP A 79 -6.78 12.22 15.73
C ASP A 79 -7.16 11.22 14.63
N GLY A 80 -6.24 10.96 13.70
CA GLY A 80 -6.42 10.04 12.60
C GLY A 80 -5.39 10.23 11.50
N ALA A 81 -5.49 9.42 10.46
CA ALA A 81 -4.54 9.40 9.35
C ALA A 81 -5.23 9.49 7.99
N VAL A 82 -4.57 10.18 7.07
CA VAL A 82 -4.80 10.04 5.63
C VAL A 82 -3.85 8.96 5.13
N ILE A 83 -4.38 7.94 4.48
CA ILE A 83 -3.59 6.81 3.98
C ILE A 83 -3.64 6.84 2.46
N THR A 84 -2.47 6.74 1.84
CA THR A 84 -2.38 6.71 0.38
C THR A 84 -2.46 5.29 -0.17
N VAL A 85 -3.11 5.17 -1.32
CA VAL A 85 -3.26 3.92 -2.07
C VAL A 85 -2.98 4.18 -3.55
N PRO A 86 -2.50 3.18 -4.30
CA PRO A 86 -2.38 3.30 -5.75
C PRO A 86 -3.69 3.70 -6.40
N ALA A 87 -3.63 4.49 -7.47
CA ALA A 87 -4.83 4.94 -8.16
C ALA A 87 -5.62 3.78 -8.80
N TYR A 88 -4.94 2.69 -9.14
CA TYR A 88 -5.55 1.48 -9.73
C TYR A 88 -6.14 0.49 -8.71
N PHE A 89 -5.94 0.72 -7.39
CA PHE A 89 -6.54 -0.14 -6.38
C PHE A 89 -8.05 -0.18 -6.54
N ASP A 90 -8.59 -1.39 -6.62
CA ASP A 90 -10.02 -1.63 -6.61
C ASP A 90 -10.64 -1.47 -5.20
N GLU A 91 -11.95 -1.63 -5.10
CA GLU A 91 -12.66 -1.44 -3.84
C GLU A 91 -12.26 -2.48 -2.78
N ALA A 92 -11.96 -3.72 -3.17
CA ALA A 92 -11.52 -4.77 -2.25
C ALA A 92 -10.16 -4.43 -1.64
N GLN A 93 -9.21 -3.95 -2.46
CA GLN A 93 -7.89 -3.51 -2.02
C GLN A 93 -7.96 -2.26 -1.13
N ARG A 94 -8.83 -1.31 -1.47
CA ARG A 94 -9.09 -0.11 -0.66
C ARG A 94 -9.71 -0.48 0.69
N GLN A 95 -10.68 -1.39 0.70
CA GLN A 95 -11.29 -1.86 1.94
C GLN A 95 -10.27 -2.61 2.81
N ALA A 96 -9.48 -3.52 2.24
CA ALA A 96 -8.40 -4.21 2.94
C ALA A 96 -7.42 -3.23 3.59
N THR A 97 -7.12 -2.10 2.93
CA THR A 97 -6.26 -1.05 3.50
C THR A 97 -6.92 -0.35 4.69
N LYS A 98 -8.23 -0.06 4.62
CA LYS A 98 -8.99 0.50 5.76
C LYS A 98 -9.04 -0.49 6.92
N ASP A 99 -9.23 -1.77 6.64
CA ASP A 99 -9.29 -2.83 7.65
C ASP A 99 -7.95 -2.96 8.37
N ALA A 100 -6.83 -2.91 7.63
CA ALA A 100 -5.50 -2.90 8.21
C ALA A 100 -5.28 -1.70 9.15
N ALA A 101 -5.73 -0.51 8.75
CA ALA A 101 -5.63 0.69 9.58
C ALA A 101 -6.49 0.58 10.85
N THR A 102 -7.71 0.05 10.72
CA THR A 102 -8.60 -0.20 11.86
C THR A 102 -8.00 -1.21 12.82
N LEU A 103 -7.42 -2.30 12.31
CA LEU A 103 -6.74 -3.32 13.11
C LEU A 103 -5.48 -2.75 13.80
N ALA A 104 -4.84 -1.75 13.21
CA ALA A 104 -3.72 -1.01 13.80
C ALA A 104 -4.16 0.01 14.87
N GLY A 105 -5.46 0.21 15.07
CA GLY A 105 -6.00 1.23 15.99
C GLY A 105 -6.00 2.65 15.41
N LEU A 106 -5.81 2.80 14.09
CA LEU A 106 -5.82 4.10 13.40
C LEU A 106 -7.24 4.46 12.92
N ARG A 107 -7.65 5.69 13.18
CA ARG A 107 -8.83 6.29 12.55
C ARG A 107 -8.47 6.76 11.14
N VAL A 108 -9.06 6.15 10.11
CA VAL A 108 -8.88 6.59 8.74
C VAL A 108 -9.75 7.81 8.46
N LEU A 109 -9.13 8.96 8.25
CA LEU A 109 -9.82 10.19 7.87
C LEU A 109 -10.20 10.15 6.38
N ARG A 110 -9.28 9.66 5.55
CA ARG A 110 -9.46 9.56 4.10
C ARG A 110 -8.46 8.56 3.51
N LEU A 111 -8.86 7.85 2.45
CA LEU A 111 -7.93 7.30 1.48
C LEU A 111 -7.70 8.32 0.37
N MET A 112 -6.46 8.47 -0.04
CA MET A 112 -6.06 9.36 -1.13
C MET A 112 -5.24 8.57 -2.15
N ASN A 113 -5.41 8.87 -3.43
CA ASN A 113 -4.58 8.24 -4.46
C ASN A 113 -3.13 8.75 -4.34
N GLU A 114 -2.16 7.84 -4.42
CA GLU A 114 -0.73 8.16 -4.31
C GLU A 114 -0.28 9.25 -5.28
N PRO A 115 -0.66 9.22 -6.58
CA PRO A 115 -0.28 10.28 -7.50
C PRO A 115 -0.90 11.65 -7.13
N THR A 116 -2.11 11.66 -6.55
CA THR A 116 -2.73 12.89 -6.06
C THR A 116 -1.95 13.44 -4.85
N ALA A 117 -1.57 12.58 -3.92
CA ALA A 117 -0.79 12.98 -2.76
C ALA A 117 0.60 13.54 -3.17
N ALA A 118 1.26 12.89 -4.14
CA ALA A 118 2.51 13.39 -4.70
C ALA A 118 2.35 14.77 -5.35
N ALA A 119 1.30 14.98 -6.15
CA ALA A 119 1.02 16.26 -6.77
C ALA A 119 0.78 17.38 -5.73
N VAL A 120 0.02 17.10 -4.67
CA VAL A 120 -0.20 18.02 -3.55
C VAL A 120 1.12 18.33 -2.83
N ALA A 121 1.95 17.34 -2.56
CA ALA A 121 3.22 17.51 -1.88
C ALA A 121 4.20 18.41 -2.68
N TYR A 122 4.08 18.42 -4.00
CA TYR A 122 4.83 19.35 -4.87
C TYR A 122 4.18 20.74 -5.02
N GLY A 123 3.08 21.01 -4.31
CA GLY A 123 2.39 22.30 -4.35
C GLY A 123 1.62 22.56 -5.65
N LEU A 124 1.30 21.50 -6.40
CA LEU A 124 0.59 21.63 -7.68
C LEU A 124 -0.92 21.92 -7.49
N ASP A 125 -1.44 21.77 -6.29
CA ASP A 125 -2.80 22.13 -5.91
C ASP A 125 -3.07 23.64 -6.01
N SER A 126 -2.03 24.47 -5.98
CA SER A 126 -2.12 25.91 -6.18
C SER A 126 -2.17 26.33 -7.66
N ALA A 127 -1.90 25.44 -8.61
CA ALA A 127 -2.01 25.74 -10.03
C ALA A 127 -3.48 25.82 -10.47
N GLU A 128 -3.79 26.75 -11.38
CA GLU A 128 -5.18 26.93 -11.84
C GLU A 128 -5.68 25.76 -12.68
N GLN A 129 -4.84 25.26 -13.58
CA GLN A 129 -5.15 24.09 -14.43
C GLN A 129 -3.88 23.53 -15.08
N GLY A 130 -3.93 22.24 -15.41
CA GLY A 130 -2.83 21.58 -16.12
C GLY A 130 -3.04 20.08 -16.26
N VAL A 131 -2.19 19.46 -17.07
CA VAL A 131 -2.06 18.00 -17.15
C VAL A 131 -0.65 17.65 -16.69
N ILE A 132 -0.56 16.74 -15.74
CA ILE A 132 0.69 16.33 -15.11
C ILE A 132 0.85 14.82 -15.19
N ALA A 133 2.08 14.35 -15.33
CA ALA A 133 2.44 12.96 -15.20
C ALA A 133 3.16 12.76 -13.85
N VAL A 134 2.70 11.80 -13.08
CA VAL A 134 3.36 11.35 -11.85
C VAL A 134 4.02 10.02 -12.15
N TYR A 135 5.34 9.98 -11.98
CA TYR A 135 6.16 8.79 -12.12
C TYR A 135 6.59 8.36 -10.73
N ASP A 136 6.06 7.24 -10.26
CA ASP A 136 6.33 6.68 -8.93
C ASP A 136 7.04 5.33 -9.10
N PHE A 137 8.32 5.29 -8.75
CA PHE A 137 9.14 4.08 -8.78
C PHE A 137 9.57 3.76 -7.35
N GLY A 138 8.80 2.89 -6.71
CA GLY A 138 9.02 2.45 -5.33
C GLY A 138 9.89 1.21 -5.21
N GLY A 139 9.96 0.66 -3.99
CA GLY A 139 10.66 -0.60 -3.73
C GLY A 139 9.96 -1.80 -4.35
N GLY A 140 8.63 -1.82 -4.34
CA GLY A 140 7.82 -2.97 -4.76
C GLY A 140 6.99 -2.78 -6.01
N THR A 141 6.73 -1.55 -6.44
CA THR A 141 5.90 -1.25 -7.62
C THR A 141 6.47 -0.11 -8.43
N PHE A 142 6.16 -0.12 -9.71
CA PHE A 142 6.32 1.02 -10.62
C PHE A 142 4.94 1.49 -11.06
N ASP A 143 4.66 2.76 -10.87
CA ASP A 143 3.38 3.37 -11.19
C ASP A 143 3.58 4.67 -11.99
N ILE A 144 2.81 4.83 -13.05
CA ILE A 144 2.71 6.08 -13.79
C ILE A 144 1.25 6.49 -13.88
N SER A 145 0.96 7.76 -13.59
CA SER A 145 -0.39 8.29 -13.61
C SER A 145 -0.42 9.62 -14.34
N ILE A 146 -1.43 9.81 -15.16
CA ILE A 146 -1.72 11.10 -15.81
C ILE A 146 -2.89 11.73 -15.06
N LEU A 147 -2.66 12.91 -14.52
CA LEU A 147 -3.65 13.68 -13.77
C LEU A 147 -4.00 14.94 -14.54
N ARG A 148 -5.29 15.29 -14.52
CA ARG A 148 -5.77 16.64 -14.87
C ARG A 148 -6.01 17.41 -13.59
N LEU A 149 -5.40 18.57 -13.47
CA LEU A 149 -5.71 19.54 -12.43
C LEU A 149 -6.65 20.60 -13.01
N GLN A 150 -7.75 20.84 -12.33
CA GLN A 150 -8.69 21.89 -12.65
C GLN A 150 -9.29 22.47 -11.36
N ARG A 151 -8.97 23.73 -11.07
CA ARG A 151 -9.52 24.47 -9.90
C ARG A 151 -9.37 23.71 -8.57
N GLY A 152 -8.18 23.16 -8.30
CA GLY A 152 -7.87 22.43 -7.07
C GLY A 152 -8.41 20.99 -7.03
N VAL A 153 -9.03 20.51 -8.11
CA VAL A 153 -9.50 19.12 -8.25
C VAL A 153 -8.53 18.33 -9.12
N PHE A 154 -8.07 17.20 -8.62
CA PHE A 154 -7.25 16.26 -9.38
C PHE A 154 -8.12 15.12 -9.91
N GLU A 155 -8.16 14.98 -11.22
CA GLU A 155 -8.82 13.89 -11.92
C GLU A 155 -7.76 12.95 -12.48
N VAL A 156 -7.83 11.66 -12.15
CA VAL A 156 -6.94 10.65 -12.73
C VAL A 156 -7.48 10.29 -14.11
N LEU A 157 -6.73 10.65 -15.16
CA LEU A 157 -7.11 10.37 -16.57
C LEU A 157 -6.68 8.98 -17.01
N ALA A 158 -5.51 8.55 -16.57
CA ALA A 158 -4.96 7.24 -16.90
C ALA A 158 -3.96 6.79 -15.85
N THR A 159 -3.85 5.48 -15.67
CA THR A 159 -2.84 4.83 -14.85
C THR A 159 -2.21 3.68 -15.63
N GLY A 160 -0.94 3.43 -15.38
CA GLY A 160 -0.20 2.29 -15.89
C GLY A 160 0.93 1.97 -14.94
N GLY A 161 1.64 0.91 -15.21
CA GLY A 161 2.77 0.52 -14.38
C GLY A 161 2.95 -1.00 -14.34
N ASP A 162 3.77 -1.44 -13.39
CA ASP A 162 4.03 -2.85 -13.13
C ASP A 162 4.05 -3.08 -11.60
N THR A 163 3.11 -3.88 -11.13
CA THR A 163 2.96 -4.21 -9.70
C THR A 163 4.02 -5.19 -9.20
N ALA A 164 4.85 -5.72 -10.09
CA ALA A 164 5.90 -6.67 -9.79
C ALA A 164 7.31 -6.13 -10.16
N LEU A 165 7.43 -4.82 -10.39
CA LEU A 165 8.68 -4.13 -10.68
C LEU A 165 8.95 -3.04 -9.63
N GLY A 166 10.04 -3.16 -8.91
CA GLY A 166 10.46 -2.17 -7.93
C GLY A 166 11.95 -2.28 -7.62
N GLY A 167 12.44 -1.40 -6.74
CA GLY A 167 13.85 -1.39 -6.35
C GLY A 167 14.29 -2.61 -5.55
N ASP A 168 13.35 -3.42 -5.07
CA ASP A 168 13.62 -4.65 -4.30
C ASP A 168 13.75 -5.89 -5.21
N ASP A 169 13.42 -5.79 -6.49
CA ASP A 169 13.53 -6.84 -7.50
C ASP A 169 14.91 -6.76 -8.19
#